data_017f65ef2e6a7edee867c411f987f7e7
#
_entry.id   017f65ef2e6a7edee867c411f987f7e7
#
_cell.length_a   1.000
_cell.length_b   1.000
_cell.length_c   1.000
_cell.angle_alpha   90.00
_cell.angle_beta   90.00
_cell.angle_gamma   90.00
#
_symmetry.space_group_name_H-M   'P 1'
#
loop_
_entity.id
_entity.type
_entity.pdbx_description
1 polymer ?
#
loop_
_entity_poly.entity_id
_entity_poly.type
_entity_poly.pdbx_seq_one_letter_code
_entity_poly.pdbx_strand_id
1 'polypeptide(L)'
;MEVLFDRVAGLDIGKESVTVCVRVPGTGRGRRTQTRTFKTMCRSLEVMRDWLVSEGVGIAAMESTSTYWKPVFYCLEEVMETWLLNASHMKAVPGRKSDVKDAEWIAQLLEHGLLAPSFVPPPPIRRLRLLTRYRAQLMGDRTRDATRLELMLEDASIKLSSVASSLTTASARSMLHAMIAGESNPEALADLAKGKMRRKIPDLAEALTGHFDTDHARLAHAILRRLDMVEAALAEINESVARACRPWDHQIALLTTIPGVGEHTAQVIVAETGADMSRFPSAGHLASWAGLAPALNESAGKKTPAGSGHGNKWLASVLVEAAASVGRSRKPNYLTSRYTRVAKRRGAGRAQVAIAHSILVAAYYMLLRDEPYSDLGADWLSERNDQAHARRLVSQLEHLGYRVMLDKPAA
;
A
#
# COMPACT_ATOMS: atom_id res chain seq x y z
N MET A 1 18.43 -32.45 -15.14
CA MET A 1 18.51 -30.98 -14.98
C MET A 1 19.84 -30.65 -14.36
N GLU A 2 20.47 -29.58 -14.78
CA GLU A 2 21.74 -29.10 -14.23
C GLU A 2 21.52 -28.57 -12.80
N VAL A 3 22.45 -28.82 -11.89
CA VAL A 3 22.42 -28.33 -10.52
C VAL A 3 23.07 -26.94 -10.52
N LEU A 4 22.30 -25.93 -10.15
CA LEU A 4 22.77 -24.54 -10.05
C LEU A 4 23.32 -24.22 -8.66
N PHE A 5 22.68 -24.74 -7.62
CA PHE A 5 23.07 -24.54 -6.22
C PHE A 5 23.38 -25.89 -5.56
N ASP A 6 24.65 -26.11 -5.15
CA ASP A 6 25.08 -27.40 -4.64
C ASP A 6 24.55 -27.77 -3.25
N ARG A 7 24.35 -26.79 -2.38
CA ARG A 7 23.97 -26.99 -0.98
C ARG A 7 22.80 -26.11 -0.61
N VAL A 8 21.61 -26.71 -0.61
CA VAL A 8 20.34 -25.98 -0.48
C VAL A 8 19.49 -26.52 0.65
N ALA A 9 18.60 -25.66 1.17
CA ALA A 9 17.53 -26.08 2.06
C ALA A 9 16.19 -25.56 1.56
N GLY A 10 15.16 -26.43 1.56
CA GLY A 10 13.77 -26.07 1.36
C GLY A 10 13.03 -26.18 2.70
N LEU A 11 12.19 -25.19 3.01
CA LEU A 11 11.48 -25.10 4.27
C LEU A 11 9.98 -24.98 4.03
N ASP A 12 9.22 -25.86 4.65
CA ASP A 12 7.77 -25.74 4.79
C ASP A 12 7.44 -25.26 6.22
N ILE A 13 6.69 -24.15 6.33
CA ILE A 13 6.51 -23.42 7.58
C ILE A 13 5.05 -23.46 8.03
N GLY A 14 4.81 -24.08 9.17
CA GLY A 14 3.57 -24.01 9.93
C GLY A 14 3.65 -23.00 11.09
N LYS A 15 2.57 -22.90 11.84
CA LYS A 15 2.49 -22.07 13.06
C LYS A 15 3.39 -22.60 14.17
N GLU A 16 3.41 -23.90 14.37
CA GLU A 16 4.05 -24.57 15.51
C GLU A 16 5.38 -25.23 15.15
N SER A 17 5.57 -25.59 13.88
CA SER A 17 6.72 -26.29 13.40
C SER A 17 7.16 -25.81 12.02
N VAL A 18 8.44 -26.08 11.71
CA VAL A 18 9.03 -25.94 10.38
C VAL A 18 9.67 -27.24 9.99
N THR A 19 9.31 -27.76 8.83
CA THR A 19 9.94 -28.93 8.21
C THR A 19 10.98 -28.47 7.22
N VAL A 20 12.20 -28.94 7.37
CA VAL A 20 13.38 -28.51 6.62
C VAL A 20 13.99 -29.70 5.89
N CYS A 21 14.11 -29.62 4.59
CA CYS A 21 14.80 -30.57 3.74
C CYS A 21 16.12 -29.98 3.25
N VAL A 22 17.23 -30.59 3.62
CA VAL A 22 18.58 -30.26 3.14
C VAL A 22 18.94 -31.19 1.98
N ARG A 23 19.47 -30.61 0.90
CA ARG A 23 20.02 -31.34 -0.25
C ARG A 23 21.46 -30.89 -0.50
N VAL A 24 22.40 -31.82 -0.38
CA VAL A 24 23.84 -31.57 -0.52
C VAL A 24 24.51 -32.67 -1.39
N PRO A 25 25.72 -32.46 -1.92
CA PRO A 25 26.45 -33.53 -2.60
C PRO A 25 26.59 -34.76 -1.71
N GLY A 26 26.31 -35.95 -2.26
CA GLY A 26 26.48 -37.22 -1.60
C GLY A 26 27.82 -37.84 -1.95
N THR A 27 28.07 -39.08 -1.47
CA THR A 27 29.19 -39.87 -1.88
C THR A 27 29.01 -40.37 -3.33
N GLY A 28 29.90 -39.94 -4.25
CA GLY A 28 29.79 -40.22 -5.67
C GLY A 28 28.91 -39.20 -6.44
N ARG A 29 28.19 -39.66 -7.48
CA ARG A 29 27.37 -38.81 -8.34
C ARG A 29 25.94 -38.50 -7.77
N GLY A 30 25.60 -39.02 -6.57
CA GLY A 30 24.30 -38.88 -5.97
C GLY A 30 24.16 -37.63 -5.10
N ARG A 31 22.88 -37.32 -4.75
CA ARG A 31 22.56 -36.27 -3.80
C ARG A 31 22.18 -36.90 -2.45
N ARG A 32 22.68 -36.33 -1.34
CA ARG A 32 22.23 -36.67 0.01
C ARG A 32 21.10 -35.75 0.40
N THR A 33 19.98 -36.35 0.76
CA THR A 33 18.79 -35.60 1.23
C THR A 33 18.53 -35.96 2.68
N GLN A 34 18.30 -34.98 3.53
CA GLN A 34 17.95 -35.18 4.94
C GLN A 34 16.84 -34.21 5.33
N THR A 35 15.79 -34.73 5.94
CA THR A 35 14.64 -33.91 6.39
C THR A 35 14.54 -33.99 7.91
N ARG A 36 14.35 -32.83 8.56
CA ARG A 36 14.12 -32.67 9.99
C ARG A 36 13.00 -31.69 10.25
N THR A 37 12.29 -31.86 11.37
CA THR A 37 11.25 -30.93 11.82
C THR A 37 11.67 -30.29 13.13
N PHE A 38 11.49 -28.97 13.20
CA PHE A 38 11.82 -28.15 14.38
C PHE A 38 10.58 -27.36 14.83
N LYS A 39 10.52 -26.99 16.12
CA LYS A 39 9.53 -26.06 16.61
C LYS A 39 9.87 -24.64 16.16
N THR A 40 8.85 -23.80 15.94
CA THR A 40 9.03 -22.39 15.57
C THR A 40 9.37 -21.47 16.75
N MET A 41 9.96 -22.03 17.81
CA MET A 41 10.45 -21.30 18.98
C MET A 41 11.92 -20.90 18.80
N CYS A 42 12.32 -19.74 19.30
CA CYS A 42 13.65 -19.15 19.05
C CYS A 42 14.79 -20.13 19.24
N ARG A 43 14.90 -20.82 20.39
CA ARG A 43 15.96 -21.81 20.64
C ARG A 43 15.96 -22.96 19.64
N SER A 44 14.78 -23.40 19.22
CA SER A 44 14.67 -24.49 18.24
C SER A 44 15.05 -24.03 16.83
N LEU A 45 14.77 -22.76 16.49
CA LEU A 45 15.22 -22.15 15.25
C LEU A 45 16.75 -21.91 15.22
N GLU A 46 17.36 -21.58 16.35
CA GLU A 46 18.82 -21.53 16.50
C GLU A 46 19.45 -22.89 16.26
N VAL A 47 18.92 -23.96 16.85
CA VAL A 47 19.38 -25.34 16.59
C VAL A 47 19.21 -25.72 15.12
N MET A 48 18.12 -25.32 14.48
CA MET A 48 17.90 -25.51 13.05
C MET A 48 18.95 -24.76 12.21
N ARG A 49 19.18 -23.49 12.53
CA ARG A 49 20.21 -22.65 11.87
C ARG A 49 21.60 -23.29 11.97
N ASP A 50 21.99 -23.68 13.17
CA ASP A 50 23.31 -24.27 13.43
C ASP A 50 23.47 -25.61 12.71
N TRP A 51 22.40 -26.42 12.62
CA TRP A 51 22.40 -27.63 11.81
C TRP A 51 22.57 -27.30 10.32
N LEU A 52 21.85 -26.30 9.76
CA LEU A 52 21.98 -25.90 8.36
C LEU A 52 23.41 -25.40 8.05
N VAL A 53 23.99 -24.61 8.94
CA VAL A 53 25.38 -24.16 8.84
C VAL A 53 26.34 -25.34 8.87
N SER A 54 26.14 -26.33 9.77
CA SER A 54 27.00 -27.54 9.84
C SER A 54 26.91 -28.41 8.58
N GLU A 55 25.78 -28.41 7.88
CA GLU A 55 25.62 -29.09 6.58
C GLU A 55 26.21 -28.28 5.41
N GLY A 56 26.69 -27.05 5.68
CA GLY A 56 27.27 -26.14 4.69
C GLY A 56 26.26 -25.58 3.72
N VAL A 57 24.98 -25.44 4.13
CA VAL A 57 23.92 -24.84 3.31
C VAL A 57 24.22 -23.37 3.06
N GLY A 58 24.34 -22.99 1.78
CA GLY A 58 24.58 -21.59 1.36
C GLY A 58 23.32 -20.82 1.07
N ILE A 59 22.23 -21.52 0.71
CA ILE A 59 20.97 -20.89 0.33
C ILE A 59 19.76 -21.69 0.84
N ALA A 60 18.78 -21.00 1.39
CA ALA A 60 17.54 -21.57 1.89
C ALA A 60 16.32 -20.88 1.26
N ALA A 61 15.28 -21.64 0.93
CA ALA A 61 14.03 -21.08 0.42
C ALA A 61 12.83 -21.57 1.22
N MET A 62 11.85 -20.67 1.42
CA MET A 62 10.63 -20.95 2.17
C MET A 62 9.40 -20.33 1.55
N GLU A 63 8.25 -20.97 1.70
CA GLU A 63 6.97 -20.40 1.24
C GLU A 63 6.46 -19.32 2.21
N SER A 64 5.82 -18.27 1.67
CA SER A 64 5.25 -17.15 2.44
C SER A 64 3.91 -17.52 3.08
N THR A 65 3.92 -18.44 4.04
CA THR A 65 2.71 -18.86 4.77
C THR A 65 2.35 -17.84 5.86
N SER A 66 1.31 -17.03 5.64
CA SER A 66 0.85 -16.00 6.58
C SER A 66 1.98 -15.09 7.06
N THR A 67 2.20 -14.98 8.38
CA THR A 67 3.30 -14.26 9.03
C THR A 67 4.32 -15.20 9.68
N TYR A 68 4.11 -16.51 9.61
CA TYR A 68 4.91 -17.53 10.31
C TYR A 68 6.33 -17.66 9.77
N TRP A 69 6.54 -17.28 8.50
CA TRP A 69 7.86 -17.27 7.87
C TRP A 69 8.86 -16.28 8.51
N LYS A 70 8.36 -15.21 9.15
CA LYS A 70 9.20 -14.11 9.65
C LYS A 70 10.27 -14.57 10.65
N PRO A 71 9.96 -15.28 11.75
CA PRO A 71 10.98 -15.72 12.71
C PRO A 71 12.02 -16.63 12.05
N VAL A 72 11.60 -17.51 11.14
CA VAL A 72 12.47 -18.44 10.42
C VAL A 72 13.41 -17.70 9.49
N PHE A 73 12.86 -16.80 8.68
CA PHE A 73 13.63 -15.96 7.74
C PHE A 73 14.66 -15.12 8.49
N TYR A 74 14.25 -14.43 9.56
CA TYR A 74 15.12 -13.53 10.33
C TYR A 74 16.24 -14.29 11.06
N CYS A 75 16.03 -15.55 11.41
CA CYS A 75 17.04 -16.39 12.01
C CYS A 75 18.10 -16.85 10.98
N LEU A 76 17.72 -17.01 9.70
CA LEU A 76 18.59 -17.55 8.65
C LEU A 76 19.29 -16.45 7.84
N GLU A 77 18.68 -15.30 7.62
CA GLU A 77 19.22 -14.24 6.74
C GLU A 77 20.58 -13.68 7.18
N GLU A 78 20.97 -13.88 8.45
CA GLU A 78 22.25 -13.43 9.00
C GLU A 78 23.41 -14.36 8.62
N VAL A 79 23.13 -15.63 8.28
CA VAL A 79 24.14 -16.67 8.10
C VAL A 79 24.13 -17.31 6.72
N MET A 80 23.05 -17.15 5.94
CA MET A 80 22.94 -17.70 4.59
C MET A 80 22.00 -16.89 3.72
N GLU A 81 22.11 -17.03 2.41
CA GLU A 81 21.14 -16.48 1.47
C GLU A 81 19.77 -17.09 1.72
N THR A 82 18.74 -16.26 1.93
CA THR A 82 17.41 -16.74 2.32
C THR A 82 16.34 -16.17 1.39
N TRP A 83 15.60 -17.05 0.72
CA TRP A 83 14.57 -16.70 -0.25
C TRP A 83 13.17 -16.93 0.33
N LEU A 84 12.34 -15.89 0.28
CA LEU A 84 10.91 -16.01 0.53
C LEU A 84 10.19 -16.19 -0.80
N LEU A 85 9.38 -17.24 -0.93
CA LEU A 85 8.69 -17.60 -2.15
C LEU A 85 7.23 -17.18 -2.09
N ASN A 86 6.66 -16.77 -3.24
CA ASN A 86 5.25 -16.48 -3.33
C ASN A 86 4.47 -17.78 -3.57
N ALA A 87 3.52 -18.09 -2.68
CA ALA A 87 2.64 -19.26 -2.76
C ALA A 87 1.88 -19.39 -4.10
N SER A 88 1.53 -18.28 -4.74
CA SER A 88 0.85 -18.31 -6.04
C SER A 88 1.75 -18.79 -7.18
N HIS A 89 3.05 -18.51 -7.13
CA HIS A 89 4.02 -18.99 -8.11
C HIS A 89 4.30 -20.49 -7.92
N MET A 90 4.32 -20.95 -6.67
CA MET A 90 4.53 -22.37 -6.34
C MET A 90 3.40 -23.28 -6.83
N LYS A 91 2.15 -22.79 -6.85
CA LYS A 91 0.97 -23.53 -7.33
C LYS A 91 0.99 -23.81 -8.84
N ALA A 92 1.77 -23.08 -9.60
CA ALA A 92 1.89 -23.27 -11.05
C ALA A 92 2.78 -24.47 -11.44
N VAL A 93 3.50 -25.07 -10.48
CA VAL A 93 4.37 -26.23 -10.73
C VAL A 93 3.65 -27.51 -10.27
N PRO A 94 3.41 -28.52 -11.15
CA PRO A 94 2.68 -29.73 -10.78
C PRO A 94 3.41 -30.58 -9.75
N GLY A 95 2.75 -31.01 -8.68
CA GLY A 95 3.30 -31.87 -7.64
C GLY A 95 2.29 -32.29 -6.56
N ARG A 96 2.59 -33.31 -5.75
CA ARG A 96 1.73 -33.86 -4.71
C ARG A 96 2.02 -33.27 -3.32
N LYS A 97 1.00 -33.02 -2.52
CA LYS A 97 1.03 -32.35 -1.21
C LYS A 97 1.24 -33.30 -0.02
N SER A 98 2.31 -33.03 0.75
CA SER A 98 2.45 -33.33 2.19
C SER A 98 3.63 -32.46 2.68
N ASP A 99 3.64 -31.99 3.93
CA ASP A 99 4.62 -31.04 4.48
C ASP A 99 6.10 -31.48 4.23
N VAL A 100 6.39 -32.75 4.40
CA VAL A 100 7.71 -33.32 4.08
C VAL A 100 8.01 -33.20 2.59
N LYS A 101 7.06 -33.53 1.73
CA LYS A 101 7.19 -33.43 0.27
C LYS A 101 7.23 -31.99 -0.22
N ASP A 102 6.59 -31.06 0.50
CA ASP A 102 6.59 -29.65 0.15
C ASP A 102 7.99 -29.05 0.44
N ALA A 103 8.62 -29.37 1.57
CA ALA A 103 10.00 -28.97 1.86
C ALA A 103 11.01 -29.61 0.89
N GLU A 104 10.86 -30.90 0.56
CA GLU A 104 11.69 -31.60 -0.43
C GLU A 104 11.55 -30.97 -1.82
N TRP A 105 10.32 -30.63 -2.20
CA TRP A 105 10.00 -30.02 -3.48
C TRP A 105 10.60 -28.62 -3.61
N ILE A 106 10.47 -27.79 -2.56
CA ILE A 106 11.13 -26.46 -2.51
C ILE A 106 12.64 -26.61 -2.67
N ALA A 107 13.26 -27.53 -1.93
CA ALA A 107 14.71 -27.77 -2.02
C ALA A 107 15.13 -28.23 -3.42
N GLN A 108 14.35 -29.09 -4.07
CA GLN A 108 14.63 -29.56 -5.42
C GLN A 108 14.50 -28.45 -6.46
N LEU A 109 13.45 -27.64 -6.40
CA LEU A 109 13.28 -26.50 -7.30
C LEU A 109 14.38 -25.46 -7.12
N LEU A 110 14.77 -25.19 -5.85
CA LEU A 110 15.86 -24.27 -5.53
C LEU A 110 17.18 -24.76 -6.11
N GLU A 111 17.50 -26.03 -5.94
CA GLU A 111 18.71 -26.67 -6.46
C GLU A 111 18.90 -26.44 -7.96
N HIS A 112 17.83 -26.43 -8.72
CA HIS A 112 17.82 -26.23 -10.16
C HIS A 112 17.59 -24.79 -10.61
N GLY A 113 17.51 -23.81 -9.68
CA GLY A 113 17.32 -22.40 -10.01
C GLY A 113 15.94 -22.07 -10.59
N LEU A 114 14.91 -22.88 -10.30
CA LEU A 114 13.56 -22.73 -10.83
C LEU A 114 12.68 -21.82 -9.97
N LEU A 115 13.23 -21.23 -8.92
CA LEU A 115 12.53 -20.35 -7.99
C LEU A 115 12.96 -18.89 -8.16
N ALA A 116 12.04 -17.98 -7.89
CA ALA A 116 12.33 -16.54 -7.84
C ALA A 116 11.97 -15.97 -6.46
N PRO A 117 12.89 -15.25 -5.80
CA PRO A 117 12.63 -14.69 -4.48
C PRO A 117 11.66 -13.52 -4.52
N SER A 118 10.82 -13.43 -3.50
CA SER A 118 10.03 -12.26 -3.20
C SER A 118 10.87 -11.22 -2.46
N PHE A 119 10.56 -9.94 -2.66
CA PHE A 119 11.25 -8.87 -1.96
C PHE A 119 10.95 -8.87 -0.45
N VAL A 120 11.95 -9.16 0.36
CA VAL A 120 11.95 -8.96 1.81
C VAL A 120 12.88 -7.77 2.11
N PRO A 121 12.37 -6.68 2.68
CA PRO A 121 13.19 -5.50 2.94
C PRO A 121 14.17 -5.73 4.11
N PRO A 122 15.27 -4.96 4.16
CA PRO A 122 16.23 -5.03 5.26
C PRO A 122 15.61 -4.60 6.61
N PRO A 123 16.23 -4.98 7.76
CA PRO A 123 15.66 -4.75 9.09
C PRO A 123 15.18 -3.32 9.38
N PRO A 124 15.90 -2.24 9.02
CA PRO A 124 15.41 -0.88 9.27
C PRO A 124 14.10 -0.56 8.53
N ILE A 125 13.98 -1.00 7.28
CA ILE A 125 12.77 -0.84 6.48
C ILE A 125 11.62 -1.71 7.02
N ARG A 126 11.90 -2.90 7.53
CA ARG A 126 10.86 -3.74 8.17
C ARG A 126 10.28 -3.08 9.42
N ARG A 127 11.14 -2.43 10.23
CA ARG A 127 10.68 -1.65 11.40
C ARG A 127 9.83 -0.47 10.96
N LEU A 128 10.25 0.27 9.95
CA LEU A 128 9.47 1.37 9.40
C LEU A 128 8.12 0.91 8.83
N ARG A 129 8.08 -0.22 8.10
CA ARG A 129 6.81 -0.85 7.66
C ARG A 129 5.88 -1.18 8.82
N LEU A 130 6.40 -1.72 9.91
CA LEU A 130 5.58 -2.05 11.08
C LEU A 130 4.89 -0.79 11.62
N LEU A 131 5.63 0.29 11.78
CA LEU A 131 5.13 1.57 12.30
C LEU A 131 4.12 2.22 11.35
N THR A 132 4.45 2.34 10.05
CA THR A 132 3.58 2.98 9.06
C THR A 132 2.28 2.21 8.84
N ARG A 133 2.33 0.87 8.87
CA ARG A 133 1.14 0.02 8.76
C ARG A 133 0.26 0.10 10.00
N TYR A 134 0.85 0.15 11.20
CA TYR A 134 0.10 0.35 12.44
C TYR A 134 -0.55 1.74 12.47
N ARG A 135 0.16 2.79 12.04
CA ARG A 135 -0.40 4.12 11.85
C ARG A 135 -1.64 4.10 10.93
N ALA A 136 -1.56 3.40 9.80
CA ALA A 136 -2.69 3.28 8.88
C ALA A 136 -3.88 2.53 9.52
N GLN A 137 -3.64 1.54 10.37
CA GLN A 137 -4.69 0.86 11.14
C GLN A 137 -5.36 1.80 12.14
N LEU A 138 -4.58 2.58 12.90
CA LEU A 138 -5.11 3.58 13.82
C LEU A 138 -5.94 4.67 13.10
N MET A 139 -5.51 5.13 11.92
CA MET A 139 -6.31 6.05 11.10
C MET A 139 -7.64 5.42 10.68
N GLY A 140 -7.63 4.13 10.34
CA GLY A 140 -8.85 3.36 10.06
C GLY A 140 -9.76 3.23 11.30
N ASP A 141 -9.18 3.00 12.49
CA ASP A 141 -9.93 2.94 13.75
C ASP A 141 -10.60 4.29 14.07
N ARG A 142 -9.84 5.38 13.93
CA ARG A 142 -10.37 6.75 14.08
C ARG A 142 -11.56 7.01 13.16
N THR A 143 -11.46 6.64 11.89
CA THR A 143 -12.55 6.79 10.93
C THR A 143 -13.77 5.96 11.31
N ARG A 144 -13.58 4.71 11.73
CA ARG A 144 -14.65 3.83 12.18
C ARG A 144 -15.37 4.37 13.42
N ASP A 145 -14.63 4.89 14.39
CA ASP A 145 -15.22 5.46 15.60
C ASP A 145 -15.93 6.79 15.30
N ALA A 146 -15.42 7.64 14.40
CA ALA A 146 -16.13 8.82 13.92
C ALA A 146 -17.43 8.46 13.20
N THR A 147 -17.44 7.42 12.37
CA THR A 147 -18.66 6.93 11.70
C THR A 147 -19.65 6.35 12.71
N ARG A 148 -19.20 5.63 13.74
CA ARG A 148 -20.08 5.14 14.82
C ARG A 148 -20.74 6.28 15.57
N LEU A 149 -20.00 7.35 15.86
CA LEU A 149 -20.54 8.55 16.50
C LEU A 149 -21.59 9.22 15.61
N GLU A 150 -21.32 9.35 14.32
CA GLU A 150 -22.28 9.91 13.36
C GLU A 150 -23.56 9.09 13.27
N LEU A 151 -23.46 7.76 13.13
CA LEU A 151 -24.63 6.88 13.08
C LEU A 151 -25.47 6.91 14.36
N MET A 152 -24.83 7.03 15.53
CA MET A 152 -25.53 7.17 16.80
C MET A 152 -26.25 8.53 16.91
N LEU A 153 -25.63 9.62 16.41
CA LEU A 153 -26.29 10.93 16.36
C LEU A 153 -27.48 10.94 15.38
N GLU A 154 -27.37 10.22 14.27
CA GLU A 154 -28.49 10.03 13.32
C GLU A 154 -29.68 9.30 13.99
N ASP A 155 -29.42 8.29 14.83
CA ASP A 155 -30.44 7.60 15.61
C ASP A 155 -31.17 8.56 16.59
N ALA A 156 -30.41 9.46 17.21
CA ALA A 156 -30.94 10.54 18.06
C ALA A 156 -31.61 11.70 17.27
N SER A 157 -31.67 11.62 15.94
CA SER A 157 -32.13 12.72 15.05
C SER A 157 -31.26 13.98 15.12
N ILE A 158 -30.01 13.89 15.58
CA ILE A 158 -29.05 15.00 15.65
C ILE A 158 -28.24 15.06 14.36
N LYS A 159 -28.36 16.16 13.61
CA LYS A 159 -27.74 16.35 12.29
C LYS A 159 -26.46 17.19 12.32
N LEU A 160 -25.66 17.09 13.39
CA LEU A 160 -24.46 17.91 13.60
C LEU A 160 -23.46 17.81 12.45
N SER A 161 -23.32 16.62 11.85
CA SER A 161 -22.41 16.38 10.71
C SER A 161 -22.83 17.09 9.41
N SER A 162 -24.11 17.47 9.29
CA SER A 162 -24.60 18.23 8.12
C SER A 162 -24.11 19.69 8.13
N VAL A 163 -23.80 20.23 9.31
CA VAL A 163 -23.35 21.62 9.50
C VAL A 163 -21.87 21.71 9.81
N ALA A 164 -21.37 20.80 10.66
CA ALA A 164 -19.95 20.69 11.03
C ALA A 164 -19.21 19.82 10.03
N SER A 165 -18.05 20.28 9.56
CA SER A 165 -17.20 19.52 8.63
C SER A 165 -16.61 18.22 9.23
N SER A 166 -16.55 18.12 10.55
CA SER A 166 -16.15 16.92 11.29
C SER A 166 -16.67 17.01 12.73
N LEU A 167 -17.09 15.86 13.27
CA LEU A 167 -17.51 15.70 14.67
C LEU A 167 -16.34 15.80 15.67
N THR A 168 -15.09 15.74 15.19
CA THR A 168 -13.89 15.86 16.02
C THR A 168 -13.37 17.29 16.16
N THR A 169 -14.02 18.29 15.55
CA THR A 169 -13.64 19.70 15.70
C THR A 169 -13.89 20.19 17.14
N ALA A 170 -13.15 21.22 17.56
CA ALA A 170 -13.29 21.77 18.91
C ALA A 170 -14.73 22.24 19.24
N SER A 171 -15.45 22.83 18.26
CA SER A 171 -16.85 23.23 18.44
C SER A 171 -17.76 22.01 18.58
N ALA A 172 -17.67 21.04 17.67
CA ALA A 172 -18.49 19.83 17.72
C ALA A 172 -18.26 19.04 19.02
N ARG A 173 -16.99 18.87 19.43
CA ARG A 173 -16.66 18.23 20.72
C ARG A 173 -17.26 19.00 21.91
N SER A 174 -17.21 20.34 21.94
CA SER A 174 -17.81 21.12 23.01
C SER A 174 -19.34 20.89 23.11
N MET A 175 -20.02 20.87 21.97
CA MET A 175 -21.44 20.56 21.89
C MET A 175 -21.75 19.14 22.37
N LEU A 176 -21.04 18.15 21.89
CA LEU A 176 -21.20 16.74 22.30
C LEU A 176 -20.95 16.54 23.80
N HIS A 177 -19.94 17.17 24.38
CA HIS A 177 -19.68 17.10 25.82
C HIS A 177 -20.78 17.76 26.64
N ALA A 178 -21.36 18.89 26.18
CA ALA A 178 -22.50 19.54 26.83
C ALA A 178 -23.77 18.65 26.77
N MET A 179 -24.05 18.03 25.63
CA MET A 179 -25.13 17.05 25.49
C MET A 179 -24.96 15.85 26.43
N ILE A 180 -23.75 15.31 26.54
CA ILE A 180 -23.42 14.22 27.48
C ILE A 180 -23.61 14.67 28.93
N ALA A 181 -23.34 15.94 29.23
CA ALA A 181 -23.55 16.51 30.56
C ALA A 181 -25.02 16.83 30.88
N GLY A 182 -25.95 16.61 29.92
CA GLY A 182 -27.39 16.81 30.09
C GLY A 182 -27.95 18.12 29.54
N GLU A 183 -27.14 18.92 28.83
CA GLU A 183 -27.67 20.09 28.14
C GLU A 183 -28.53 19.65 26.94
N SER A 184 -29.78 20.10 26.88
CA SER A 184 -30.73 19.74 25.83
C SER A 184 -31.27 20.92 25.07
N ASN A 185 -30.90 22.16 25.47
CA ASN A 185 -31.34 23.36 24.76
C ASN A 185 -30.49 23.57 23.50
N PRO A 186 -31.08 23.48 22.28
CA PRO A 186 -30.34 23.59 21.03
C PRO A 186 -29.62 24.93 20.85
N GLU A 187 -30.19 26.03 21.33
CA GLU A 187 -29.61 27.36 21.25
C GLU A 187 -28.38 27.49 22.14
N ALA A 188 -28.45 26.96 23.37
CA ALA A 188 -27.32 26.92 24.30
C ALA A 188 -26.17 26.04 23.74
N LEU A 189 -26.51 24.91 23.15
CA LEU A 189 -25.55 24.04 22.48
C LEU A 189 -24.90 24.71 21.28
N ALA A 190 -25.68 25.37 20.43
CA ALA A 190 -25.19 26.07 19.23
C ALA A 190 -24.26 27.25 19.58
N ASP A 191 -24.48 27.93 20.72
CA ASP A 191 -23.62 29.04 21.16
C ASP A 191 -22.23 28.61 21.60
N LEU A 192 -21.99 27.31 21.82
CA LEU A 192 -20.67 26.73 22.03
C LEU A 192 -19.78 26.73 20.76
N ALA A 193 -20.33 27.17 19.61
CA ALA A 193 -19.62 27.30 18.36
C ALA A 193 -18.46 28.29 18.49
N LYS A 194 -17.27 27.91 17.93
CA LYS A 194 -16.03 28.69 17.96
C LYS A 194 -15.61 29.13 16.55
N GLY A 195 -15.01 30.32 16.49
CA GLY A 195 -14.42 30.82 15.24
C GLY A 195 -15.42 30.93 14.10
N LYS A 196 -15.07 30.40 12.93
CA LYS A 196 -15.93 30.48 11.71
C LYS A 196 -17.29 29.77 11.88
N MET A 197 -17.39 28.80 12.79
CA MET A 197 -18.63 28.05 13.01
C MET A 197 -19.74 28.91 13.66
N ARG A 198 -19.40 29.99 14.36
CA ARG A 198 -20.39 30.94 14.93
C ARG A 198 -21.33 31.53 13.87
N ARG A 199 -20.89 31.64 12.62
CA ARG A 199 -21.76 32.13 11.52
C ARG A 199 -22.88 31.16 11.17
N LYS A 200 -22.83 29.93 11.66
CA LYS A 200 -23.78 28.86 11.42
C LYS A 200 -24.63 28.53 12.65
N ILE A 201 -24.67 29.41 13.67
CA ILE A 201 -25.44 29.16 14.89
C ILE A 201 -26.92 28.82 14.62
N PRO A 202 -27.64 29.50 13.71
CA PRO A 202 -29.03 29.11 13.39
C PRO A 202 -29.13 27.69 12.84
N ASP A 203 -28.27 27.30 11.89
CA ASP A 203 -28.25 25.96 11.30
C ASP A 203 -27.83 24.91 12.35
N LEU A 204 -26.93 25.27 13.29
CA LEU A 204 -26.52 24.41 14.39
C LEU A 204 -27.64 24.17 15.39
N ALA A 205 -28.44 25.19 15.76
CA ALA A 205 -29.57 25.02 16.65
C ALA A 205 -30.60 24.06 16.05
N GLU A 206 -30.90 24.20 14.75
CA GLU A 206 -31.77 23.27 14.04
C GLU A 206 -31.20 21.86 14.03
N ALA A 207 -29.92 21.71 13.70
CA ALA A 207 -29.24 20.42 13.61
C ALA A 207 -29.06 19.69 14.95
N LEU A 208 -29.10 20.43 16.08
CA LEU A 208 -29.01 19.91 17.44
C LEU A 208 -30.36 19.63 18.07
N THR A 209 -31.45 19.91 17.37
CA THR A 209 -32.79 19.55 17.79
C THR A 209 -33.06 18.08 17.49
N GLY A 210 -33.29 17.28 18.53
CA GLY A 210 -33.50 15.83 18.39
C GLY A 210 -33.83 15.16 19.72
N HIS A 211 -33.63 13.83 19.78
CA HIS A 211 -33.99 12.96 20.91
C HIS A 211 -32.76 12.33 21.55
N PHE A 212 -31.85 13.15 22.05
CA PHE A 212 -30.63 12.69 22.68
C PHE A 212 -30.90 12.34 24.16
N ASP A 213 -30.93 11.06 24.48
CA ASP A 213 -31.23 10.55 25.82
C ASP A 213 -29.98 10.06 26.60
N THR A 214 -30.19 9.45 27.77
CA THR A 214 -29.13 8.95 28.64
C THR A 214 -28.32 7.82 28.00
N ASP A 215 -28.91 6.97 27.14
CA ASP A 215 -28.20 5.87 26.50
C ASP A 215 -27.34 6.40 25.36
N HIS A 216 -27.85 7.38 24.60
CA HIS A 216 -27.02 8.11 23.62
C HIS A 216 -25.84 8.80 24.29
N ALA A 217 -26.05 9.43 25.47
CA ALA A 217 -24.97 10.08 26.22
C ALA A 217 -23.87 9.08 26.65
N ARG A 218 -24.26 7.90 27.12
CA ARG A 218 -23.32 6.83 27.50
C ARG A 218 -22.49 6.32 26.30
N LEU A 219 -23.16 6.10 25.15
CA LEU A 219 -22.52 5.67 23.91
C LEU A 219 -21.59 6.75 23.36
N ALA A 220 -22.06 8.00 23.30
CA ALA A 220 -21.23 9.14 22.84
C ALA A 220 -19.96 9.28 23.70
N HIS A 221 -20.11 9.23 25.03
CA HIS A 221 -18.97 9.27 25.95
C HIS A 221 -17.96 8.15 25.69
N ALA A 222 -18.44 6.92 25.52
CA ALA A 222 -17.57 5.77 25.25
C ALA A 222 -16.82 5.93 23.90
N ILE A 223 -17.51 6.39 22.85
CA ILE A 223 -16.91 6.59 21.51
C ILE A 223 -15.89 7.73 21.54
N LEU A 224 -16.22 8.86 22.19
CA LEU A 224 -15.28 10.00 22.30
C LEU A 224 -14.01 9.62 23.06
N ARG A 225 -14.12 8.88 24.15
CA ARG A 225 -12.94 8.35 24.86
C ARG A 225 -12.06 7.46 23.97
N ARG A 226 -12.66 6.62 23.14
CA ARG A 226 -11.91 5.80 22.18
C ARG A 226 -11.19 6.66 21.13
N LEU A 227 -11.87 7.68 20.61
CA LEU A 227 -11.28 8.65 19.69
C LEU A 227 -10.07 9.35 20.33
N ASP A 228 -10.17 9.77 21.59
CA ASP A 228 -9.04 10.40 22.31
C ASP A 228 -7.86 9.46 22.48
N MET A 229 -8.12 8.19 22.84
CA MET A 229 -7.05 7.17 22.93
C MET A 229 -6.38 6.91 21.58
N VAL A 230 -7.15 6.83 20.51
CA VAL A 230 -6.61 6.61 19.16
C VAL A 230 -5.81 7.84 18.69
N GLU A 231 -6.27 9.06 18.98
CA GLU A 231 -5.55 10.29 18.63
C GLU A 231 -4.23 10.40 19.40
N ALA A 232 -4.19 10.04 20.69
CA ALA A 232 -2.96 9.98 21.47
C ALA A 232 -1.96 8.92 20.91
N ALA A 233 -2.45 7.72 20.61
CA ALA A 233 -1.64 6.68 19.99
C ALA A 233 -1.10 7.09 18.61
N LEU A 234 -1.90 7.81 17.80
CA LEU A 234 -1.46 8.36 16.52
C LEU A 234 -0.33 9.38 16.69
N ALA A 235 -0.38 10.23 17.71
CA ALA A 235 0.69 11.19 18.00
C ALA A 235 2.01 10.47 18.31
N GLU A 236 1.99 9.48 19.20
CA GLU A 236 3.18 8.69 19.55
C GLU A 236 3.78 7.92 18.37
N ILE A 237 2.92 7.31 17.56
CA ILE A 237 3.36 6.57 16.35
C ILE A 237 3.92 7.53 15.31
N ASN A 238 3.35 8.71 15.11
CA ASN A 238 3.88 9.71 14.19
C ASN A 238 5.30 10.14 14.56
N GLU A 239 5.57 10.38 15.85
CA GLU A 239 6.93 10.68 16.33
C GLU A 239 7.89 9.50 16.07
N SER A 240 7.43 8.28 16.31
CA SER A 240 8.22 7.07 16.08
C SER A 240 8.53 6.86 14.60
N VAL A 241 7.56 7.11 13.70
CA VAL A 241 7.75 7.09 12.24
C VAL A 241 8.74 8.17 11.82
N ALA A 242 8.59 9.40 12.31
CA ALA A 242 9.50 10.50 11.99
C ALA A 242 10.95 10.18 12.39
N ARG A 243 11.17 9.65 13.59
CA ARG A 243 12.52 9.19 14.03
C ARG A 243 13.07 8.08 13.14
N ALA A 244 12.24 7.09 12.79
CA ALA A 244 12.64 5.96 11.97
C ALA A 244 12.90 6.35 10.51
N CYS A 245 12.31 7.45 10.02
CA CYS A 245 12.50 7.95 8.65
C CYS A 245 13.79 8.73 8.43
N ARG A 246 14.46 9.24 9.48
CA ARG A 246 15.66 10.08 9.35
C ARG A 246 16.71 9.61 8.34
N PRO A 247 17.04 8.29 8.24
CA PRO A 247 18.00 7.83 7.23
C PRO A 247 17.56 8.07 5.78
N TRP A 248 16.27 8.36 5.55
CA TRP A 248 15.66 8.57 4.23
C TRP A 248 15.07 9.97 4.06
N ASP A 249 15.48 10.95 4.87
CA ASP A 249 14.93 12.32 4.79
C ASP A 249 15.11 12.93 3.40
N HIS A 250 16.24 12.66 2.74
CA HIS A 250 16.49 13.11 1.37
C HIS A 250 15.49 12.51 0.37
N GLN A 251 15.27 11.19 0.40
CA GLN A 251 14.31 10.51 -0.49
C GLN A 251 12.87 10.97 -0.21
N ILE A 252 12.53 11.21 1.05
CA ILE A 252 11.22 11.75 1.44
C ILE A 252 11.06 13.17 0.88
N ALA A 253 12.08 14.03 1.01
CA ALA A 253 12.06 15.37 0.45
C ALA A 253 11.88 15.37 -1.06
N LEU A 254 12.59 14.49 -1.79
CA LEU A 254 12.38 14.29 -3.22
C LEU A 254 10.94 13.91 -3.53
N LEU A 255 10.40 12.88 -2.89
CA LEU A 255 9.04 12.37 -3.14
C LEU A 255 7.95 13.41 -2.87
N THR A 256 8.14 14.29 -1.89
CA THR A 256 7.17 15.36 -1.58
C THR A 256 7.09 16.45 -2.66
N THR A 257 8.01 16.48 -3.61
CA THR A 257 7.91 17.38 -4.77
C THR A 257 6.85 16.94 -5.78
N ILE A 258 6.38 15.68 -5.71
CA ILE A 258 5.28 15.18 -6.57
C ILE A 258 3.95 15.80 -6.13
N PRO A 259 3.17 16.43 -7.04
CA PRO A 259 1.86 16.96 -6.71
C PRO A 259 0.94 15.91 -6.07
N GLY A 260 0.38 16.23 -4.90
CA GLY A 260 -0.50 15.36 -4.14
C GLY A 260 0.22 14.40 -3.18
N VAL A 261 1.53 14.31 -3.22
CA VAL A 261 2.34 13.52 -2.28
C VAL A 261 2.79 14.40 -1.13
N GLY A 262 2.22 14.17 0.06
CA GLY A 262 2.70 14.77 1.31
C GLY A 262 3.69 13.86 2.02
N GLU A 263 4.25 14.34 3.11
CA GLU A 263 5.25 13.62 3.92
C GLU A 263 4.77 12.22 4.33
N HIS A 264 3.52 12.08 4.79
CA HIS A 264 2.92 10.79 5.12
C HIS A 264 2.99 9.79 3.96
N THR A 265 2.60 10.22 2.75
CA THR A 265 2.62 9.38 1.55
C THR A 265 4.06 8.99 1.19
N ALA A 266 4.99 9.96 1.25
CA ALA A 266 6.41 9.72 0.98
C ALA A 266 7.03 8.71 1.96
N GLN A 267 6.72 8.83 3.26
CA GLN A 267 7.14 7.87 4.30
C GLN A 267 6.63 6.44 4.01
N VAL A 268 5.38 6.30 3.55
CA VAL A 268 4.83 4.98 3.19
C VAL A 268 5.49 4.44 1.92
N ILE A 269 5.75 5.27 0.90
CA ILE A 269 6.48 4.85 -0.31
C ILE A 269 7.85 4.29 0.10
N VAL A 270 8.62 5.01 0.91
CA VAL A 270 9.93 4.56 1.41
C VAL A 270 9.79 3.27 2.22
N ALA A 271 8.85 3.19 3.16
CA ALA A 271 8.63 2.00 3.99
C ALA A 271 8.28 0.76 3.16
N GLU A 272 7.48 0.90 2.12
CA GLU A 272 7.01 -0.24 1.34
C GLU A 272 7.98 -0.63 0.21
N THR A 273 8.74 0.29 -0.36
CA THR A 273 9.68 0.00 -1.45
C THR A 273 11.12 -0.19 -0.97
N GLY A 274 11.48 0.34 0.19
CA GLY A 274 12.86 0.36 0.70
C GLY A 274 13.70 1.50 0.12
N ALA A 275 13.12 2.35 -0.73
CA ALA A 275 13.77 3.43 -1.48
C ALA A 275 14.90 2.95 -2.44
N ASP A 276 15.17 1.65 -2.51
CA ASP A 276 16.16 1.03 -3.41
C ASP A 276 15.46 0.48 -4.65
N MET A 277 15.51 1.24 -5.74
CA MET A 277 14.85 0.88 -6.99
C MET A 277 15.60 -0.19 -7.79
N SER A 278 16.83 -0.55 -7.45
CA SER A 278 17.56 -1.66 -8.06
C SER A 278 16.88 -3.02 -7.84
N ARG A 279 16.04 -3.11 -6.81
CA ARG A 279 15.22 -4.29 -6.47
C ARG A 279 14.09 -4.56 -7.46
N PHE A 280 13.73 -3.58 -8.26
CA PHE A 280 12.66 -3.70 -9.25
C PHE A 280 13.23 -3.53 -10.66
N PRO A 281 13.10 -4.54 -11.55
CA PRO A 281 13.68 -4.48 -12.89
C PRO A 281 13.19 -3.29 -13.72
N SER A 282 11.99 -2.77 -13.43
CA SER A 282 11.43 -1.57 -14.06
C SER A 282 10.30 -0.96 -13.23
N ALA A 283 9.92 0.28 -13.55
CA ALA A 283 8.73 0.92 -12.98
C ALA A 283 7.44 0.11 -13.21
N GLY A 284 7.34 -0.64 -14.31
CA GLY A 284 6.23 -1.55 -14.60
C GLY A 284 6.16 -2.72 -13.60
N HIS A 285 7.30 -3.30 -13.22
CA HIS A 285 7.36 -4.35 -12.20
C HIS A 285 6.96 -3.81 -10.82
N LEU A 286 7.42 -2.61 -10.45
CA LEU A 286 7.00 -1.95 -9.21
C LEU A 286 5.47 -1.69 -9.22
N ALA A 287 4.91 -1.18 -10.32
CA ALA A 287 3.48 -0.92 -10.44
C ALA A 287 2.64 -2.22 -10.37
N SER A 288 3.11 -3.31 -10.95
CA SER A 288 2.49 -4.63 -10.85
C SER A 288 2.55 -5.16 -9.42
N TRP A 289 3.71 -5.08 -8.76
CA TRP A 289 3.90 -5.46 -7.36
C TRP A 289 3.01 -4.66 -6.41
N ALA A 290 2.81 -3.37 -6.69
CA ALA A 290 1.90 -2.51 -5.93
C ALA A 290 0.41 -2.79 -6.20
N GLY A 291 0.06 -3.59 -7.22
CA GLY A 291 -1.33 -3.82 -7.64
C GLY A 291 -1.97 -2.63 -8.34
N LEU A 292 -1.16 -1.73 -8.92
CA LEU A 292 -1.64 -0.55 -9.66
C LEU A 292 -1.55 -0.73 -11.19
N ALA A 293 -0.95 -1.81 -11.68
CA ALA A 293 -0.99 -2.17 -13.09
C ALA A 293 -2.27 -2.95 -13.41
N PRO A 294 -2.90 -2.74 -14.58
CA PRO A 294 -4.01 -3.57 -15.02
C PRO A 294 -3.51 -5.00 -15.24
N ALA A 295 -4.24 -5.98 -14.72
CA ALA A 295 -3.97 -7.38 -15.03
C ALA A 295 -4.29 -7.66 -16.50
N LEU A 296 -3.45 -8.46 -17.18
CA LEU A 296 -3.69 -8.95 -18.53
C LEU A 296 -4.39 -10.31 -18.43
N ASN A 297 -5.68 -10.34 -18.78
CA ASN A 297 -6.41 -11.58 -18.98
C ASN A 297 -6.63 -11.76 -20.50
N GLU A 298 -5.73 -12.48 -21.13
CA GLU A 298 -5.85 -12.85 -22.53
C GLU A 298 -5.83 -14.37 -22.63
N SER A 299 -6.88 -14.94 -23.24
CA SER A 299 -6.97 -16.37 -23.54
C SER A 299 -7.45 -16.51 -24.98
N ALA A 300 -6.70 -17.25 -25.81
CA ALA A 300 -7.00 -17.50 -27.22
C ALA A 300 -7.29 -16.21 -28.03
N GLY A 301 -6.49 -15.13 -27.80
CA GLY A 301 -6.66 -13.85 -28.50
C GLY A 301 -7.82 -12.97 -28.01
N LYS A 302 -8.63 -13.44 -27.04
CA LYS A 302 -9.72 -12.67 -26.45
C LYS A 302 -9.24 -12.00 -25.15
N LYS A 303 -9.25 -10.65 -25.13
CA LYS A 303 -8.97 -9.86 -23.93
C LYS A 303 -10.23 -9.69 -23.10
N THR A 304 -10.23 -10.25 -21.89
CA THR A 304 -11.30 -10.00 -20.92
C THR A 304 -10.91 -8.84 -19.97
N PRO A 305 -11.88 -7.99 -19.54
CA PRO A 305 -11.61 -6.96 -18.57
C PRO A 305 -11.05 -7.56 -17.29
N ALA A 306 -9.82 -7.20 -16.96
CA ALA A 306 -9.19 -7.58 -15.70
C ALA A 306 -9.12 -6.39 -14.77
N GLY A 307 -9.40 -6.59 -13.49
CA GLY A 307 -9.13 -5.61 -12.43
C GLY A 307 -7.63 -5.40 -12.23
N SER A 308 -7.26 -4.52 -11.34
CA SER A 308 -5.90 -4.49 -10.81
C SER A 308 -5.65 -5.77 -10.00
N GLY A 309 -4.48 -6.39 -10.16
CA GLY A 309 -4.11 -7.59 -9.41
C GLY A 309 -4.04 -7.36 -7.90
N HIS A 310 -3.96 -8.45 -7.13
CA HIS A 310 -3.65 -8.36 -5.70
C HIS A 310 -2.21 -7.93 -5.53
N GLY A 311 -1.99 -6.73 -4.99
CA GLY A 311 -0.66 -6.16 -4.74
C GLY A 311 -0.50 -5.67 -3.31
N ASN A 312 0.47 -4.79 -3.09
CA ASN A 312 0.70 -4.18 -1.80
C ASN A 312 -0.40 -3.15 -1.46
N LYS A 313 -1.39 -3.60 -0.68
CA LYS A 313 -2.56 -2.77 -0.31
C LYS A 313 -2.20 -1.48 0.43
N TRP A 314 -1.11 -1.47 1.20
CA TRP A 314 -0.68 -0.31 1.98
C TRP A 314 -0.15 0.81 1.07
N LEU A 315 0.68 0.44 0.11
CA LEU A 315 1.19 1.36 -0.90
C LEU A 315 0.08 1.82 -1.85
N ALA A 316 -0.75 0.89 -2.34
CA ALA A 316 -1.84 1.23 -3.25
C ALA A 316 -2.84 2.20 -2.61
N SER A 317 -3.23 1.97 -1.35
CA SER A 317 -4.19 2.83 -0.63
C SER A 317 -3.69 4.26 -0.52
N VAL A 318 -2.46 4.47 -0.03
CA VAL A 318 -1.92 5.82 0.18
C VAL A 318 -1.69 6.56 -1.15
N LEU A 319 -1.35 5.84 -2.23
CA LEU A 319 -1.20 6.43 -3.55
C LEU A 319 -2.55 6.81 -4.19
N VAL A 320 -3.61 6.03 -3.92
CA VAL A 320 -4.98 6.39 -4.35
C VAL A 320 -5.48 7.62 -3.59
N GLU A 321 -5.16 7.77 -2.31
CA GLU A 321 -5.46 8.98 -1.53
C GLU A 321 -4.71 10.20 -2.07
N ALA A 322 -3.41 10.06 -2.38
CA ALA A 322 -2.62 11.10 -3.03
C ALA A 322 -3.23 11.50 -4.39
N ALA A 323 -3.65 10.53 -5.19
CA ALA A 323 -4.33 10.77 -6.46
C ALA A 323 -5.68 11.47 -6.30
N ALA A 324 -6.44 11.16 -5.24
CA ALA A 324 -7.67 11.87 -4.91
C ALA A 324 -7.39 13.33 -4.53
N SER A 325 -6.27 13.61 -3.84
CA SER A 325 -5.82 14.97 -3.54
C SER A 325 -5.47 15.74 -4.82
N VAL A 326 -4.77 15.10 -5.78
CA VAL A 326 -4.54 15.66 -7.11
C VAL A 326 -5.86 16.03 -7.80
N GLY A 327 -6.85 15.13 -7.75
CA GLY A 327 -8.16 15.37 -8.37
C GLY A 327 -8.94 16.55 -7.78
N ARG A 328 -8.70 16.91 -6.52
CA ARG A 328 -9.28 18.06 -5.83
C ARG A 328 -8.49 19.36 -6.01
N SER A 329 -7.25 19.25 -6.50
CA SER A 329 -6.37 20.41 -6.70
C SER A 329 -6.86 21.29 -7.85
N ARG A 330 -6.82 22.62 -7.62
CA ARG A 330 -7.08 23.62 -8.66
C ARG A 330 -5.82 24.08 -9.40
N LYS A 331 -4.64 23.66 -8.96
CA LYS A 331 -3.37 24.02 -9.61
C LYS A 331 -3.20 23.21 -10.89
N PRO A 332 -3.09 23.86 -12.06
CA PRO A 332 -2.89 23.16 -13.32
C PRO A 332 -1.48 22.52 -13.34
N ASN A 333 -1.41 21.24 -13.63
CA ASN A 333 -0.20 20.45 -13.84
C ASN A 333 -0.54 19.18 -14.65
N TYR A 334 0.48 18.44 -15.05
CA TYR A 334 0.29 17.21 -15.83
C TYR A 334 -0.66 16.21 -15.15
N LEU A 335 -0.50 15.98 -13.84
CA LEU A 335 -1.30 14.98 -13.11
C LEU A 335 -2.76 15.39 -12.99
N THR A 336 -3.06 16.69 -12.73
CA THR A 336 -4.44 17.19 -12.66
C THR A 336 -5.13 17.14 -14.01
N SER A 337 -4.44 17.51 -15.11
CA SER A 337 -4.95 17.41 -16.48
C SER A 337 -5.24 15.95 -16.86
N ARG A 338 -4.33 15.03 -16.53
CA ARG A 338 -4.50 13.60 -16.74
C ARG A 338 -5.68 13.05 -15.95
N TYR A 339 -5.81 13.44 -14.65
CA TYR A 339 -6.94 13.06 -13.81
C TYR A 339 -8.27 13.46 -14.45
N THR A 340 -8.42 14.73 -14.77
CA THR A 340 -9.65 15.29 -15.36
C THR A 340 -10.04 14.57 -16.66
N ARG A 341 -9.06 14.31 -17.53
CA ARG A 341 -9.28 13.60 -18.80
C ARG A 341 -9.74 12.16 -18.59
N VAL A 342 -9.13 11.42 -17.65
CA VAL A 342 -9.53 10.04 -17.35
C VAL A 342 -10.88 10.02 -16.63
N ALA A 343 -11.12 10.93 -15.68
CA ALA A 343 -12.36 11.01 -14.91
C ALA A 343 -13.57 11.28 -15.81
N LYS A 344 -13.46 12.20 -16.78
CA LYS A 344 -14.52 12.47 -17.77
C LYS A 344 -14.91 11.23 -18.59
N ARG A 345 -13.97 10.33 -18.87
CA ARG A 345 -14.20 9.17 -19.74
C ARG A 345 -14.50 7.88 -18.97
N ARG A 346 -13.94 7.69 -17.78
CA ARG A 346 -13.91 6.40 -17.07
C ARG A 346 -14.38 6.50 -15.62
N GLY A 347 -14.74 7.70 -15.14
CA GLY A 347 -15.13 7.96 -13.77
C GLY A 347 -13.96 8.20 -12.82
N ALA A 348 -14.26 8.80 -11.64
CA ALA A 348 -13.28 9.25 -10.65
C ALA A 348 -12.42 8.10 -10.08
N GLY A 349 -13.00 6.96 -9.74
CA GLY A 349 -12.25 5.83 -9.16
C GLY A 349 -11.17 5.29 -10.10
N ARG A 350 -11.46 5.14 -11.40
CA ARG A 350 -10.44 4.71 -12.38
C ARG A 350 -9.40 5.79 -12.63
N ALA A 351 -9.78 7.08 -12.55
CA ALA A 351 -8.84 8.19 -12.63
C ALA A 351 -7.86 8.18 -11.45
N GLN A 352 -8.34 7.95 -10.23
CA GLN A 352 -7.49 7.82 -9.04
C GLN A 352 -6.44 6.71 -9.20
N VAL A 353 -6.84 5.53 -9.64
CA VAL A 353 -5.89 4.41 -9.87
C VAL A 353 -4.87 4.77 -10.96
N ALA A 354 -5.31 5.42 -12.06
CA ALA A 354 -4.41 5.81 -13.14
C ALA A 354 -3.39 6.88 -12.71
N ILE A 355 -3.79 7.82 -11.83
CA ILE A 355 -2.87 8.82 -11.27
C ILE A 355 -1.97 8.20 -10.20
N ALA A 356 -2.48 7.32 -9.34
CA ALA A 356 -1.69 6.55 -8.38
C ALA A 356 -0.55 5.78 -9.10
N HIS A 357 -0.86 5.12 -10.20
CA HIS A 357 0.14 4.50 -11.08
C HIS A 357 1.17 5.52 -11.59
N SER A 358 0.72 6.72 -12.03
CA SER A 358 1.65 7.75 -12.54
C SER A 358 2.56 8.29 -11.45
N ILE A 359 2.03 8.50 -10.23
CA ILE A 359 2.81 8.92 -9.06
C ILE A 359 3.88 7.86 -8.75
N LEU A 360 3.51 6.57 -8.74
CA LEU A 360 4.45 5.49 -8.45
C LEU A 360 5.55 5.37 -9.51
N VAL A 361 5.22 5.53 -10.78
CA VAL A 361 6.20 5.54 -11.88
C VAL A 361 7.14 6.74 -11.75
N ALA A 362 6.63 7.93 -11.43
CA ALA A 362 7.45 9.10 -11.16
C ALA A 362 8.39 8.84 -9.96
N ALA A 363 7.86 8.35 -8.84
CA ALA A 363 8.64 8.00 -7.65
C ALA A 363 9.78 6.99 -7.97
N TYR A 364 9.51 5.98 -8.82
CA TYR A 364 10.54 5.03 -9.26
C TYR A 364 11.71 5.73 -9.95
N TYR A 365 11.45 6.58 -10.94
CA TYR A 365 12.53 7.26 -11.68
C TYR A 365 13.23 8.32 -10.84
N MET A 366 12.50 9.04 -9.98
CA MET A 366 13.08 10.03 -9.07
C MET A 366 14.06 9.38 -8.08
N LEU A 367 13.67 8.27 -7.45
CA LEU A 367 14.52 7.53 -6.53
C LEU A 367 15.70 6.84 -7.24
N LEU A 368 15.50 6.38 -8.49
CA LEU A 368 16.56 5.74 -9.28
C LEU A 368 17.62 6.74 -9.75
N ARG A 369 17.22 7.98 -10.08
CA ARG A 369 18.09 9.02 -10.63
C ARG A 369 18.54 10.05 -9.62
N ASP A 370 17.96 10.02 -8.43
CA ASP A 370 18.13 11.02 -7.38
C ASP A 370 17.76 12.46 -7.83
N GLU A 371 16.63 12.58 -8.54
CA GLU A 371 16.15 13.83 -9.13
C GLU A 371 14.78 14.21 -8.59
N PRO A 372 14.47 15.52 -8.37
CA PRO A 372 13.15 15.97 -7.98
C PRO A 372 12.13 15.79 -9.12
N TYR A 373 10.83 15.86 -8.78
CA TYR A 373 9.77 15.78 -9.76
C TYR A 373 9.83 16.91 -10.79
N SER A 374 9.86 16.55 -12.06
CA SER A 374 9.75 17.50 -13.18
C SER A 374 8.35 17.41 -13.78
N ASP A 375 7.59 18.50 -13.69
CA ASP A 375 6.23 18.54 -14.26
C ASP A 375 6.28 18.74 -15.77
N LEU A 376 5.56 17.90 -16.48
CA LEU A 376 5.44 17.99 -17.95
C LEU A 376 4.54 19.14 -18.41
N GLY A 377 3.82 19.80 -17.48
CA GLY A 377 2.87 20.86 -17.77
C GLY A 377 1.45 20.36 -18.05
N ALA A 378 0.48 21.26 -17.85
CA ALA A 378 -0.95 20.97 -18.02
C ALA A 378 -1.32 20.61 -19.46
N ASP A 379 -0.67 21.23 -20.42
CA ASP A 379 -1.00 21.16 -21.84
C ASP A 379 -0.33 20.01 -22.58
N TRP A 380 0.65 19.36 -21.96
CA TRP A 380 1.43 18.27 -22.57
C TRP A 380 0.56 17.15 -23.18
N LEU A 381 -0.56 16.80 -22.51
CA LEU A 381 -1.49 15.80 -23.03
C LEU A 381 -2.32 16.29 -24.21
N SER A 382 -2.60 17.58 -24.29
CA SER A 382 -3.30 18.22 -25.40
C SER A 382 -2.40 18.26 -26.62
N GLU A 383 -1.20 18.80 -26.50
CA GLU A 383 -0.21 18.91 -27.56
C GLU A 383 0.14 17.55 -28.18
N ARG A 384 0.33 16.52 -27.35
CA ARG A 384 0.60 15.16 -27.82
C ARG A 384 -0.60 14.55 -28.56
N ASN A 385 -1.83 14.90 -28.14
CA ASN A 385 -3.04 14.42 -28.80
C ASN A 385 -3.32 15.16 -30.12
N ASP A 386 -3.07 16.47 -30.14
CA ASP A 386 -3.31 17.27 -31.33
C ASP A 386 -2.41 16.81 -32.45
N GLN A 387 -1.15 16.49 -32.20
CA GLN A 387 -0.26 15.84 -33.14
C GLN A 387 -0.76 14.45 -33.59
N ALA A 388 -1.23 13.63 -32.67
CA ALA A 388 -1.77 12.31 -33.00
C ALA A 388 -3.13 12.42 -33.73
N HIS A 389 -3.91 13.44 -33.40
CA HIS A 389 -5.18 13.73 -34.08
C HIS A 389 -4.93 14.28 -35.49
N ALA A 390 -4.01 15.23 -35.65
CA ALA A 390 -3.59 15.75 -36.94
C ALA A 390 -3.07 14.63 -37.84
N ARG A 391 -2.18 13.75 -37.35
CA ARG A 391 -1.70 12.58 -38.14
C ARG A 391 -2.83 11.65 -38.56
N ARG A 392 -3.84 11.46 -37.72
CA ARG A 392 -5.00 10.63 -38.05
C ARG A 392 -5.88 11.26 -39.13
N LEU A 393 -6.10 12.57 -39.07
CA LEU A 393 -6.83 13.32 -40.09
C LEU A 393 -6.08 13.32 -41.42
N VAL A 394 -4.77 13.53 -41.39
CA VAL A 394 -3.92 13.42 -42.59
C VAL A 394 -4.06 12.05 -43.21
N SER A 395 -3.88 10.98 -42.46
CA SER A 395 -4.00 9.60 -42.95
C SER A 395 -5.39 9.30 -43.53
N GLN A 396 -6.45 9.84 -42.94
CA GLN A 396 -7.82 9.68 -43.45
C GLN A 396 -8.01 10.41 -44.80
N LEU A 397 -7.49 11.63 -44.95
CA LEU A 397 -7.56 12.39 -46.16
C LEU A 397 -6.70 11.76 -47.29
N GLU A 398 -5.51 11.26 -46.97
CA GLU A 398 -4.65 10.53 -47.89
C GLU A 398 -5.31 9.24 -48.38
N HIS A 399 -6.03 8.54 -47.54
CA HIS A 399 -6.79 7.33 -47.89
C HIS A 399 -7.98 7.65 -48.86
N LEU A 400 -8.49 8.88 -48.81
CA LEU A 400 -9.51 9.39 -49.72
C LEU A 400 -8.89 9.95 -51.01
N GLY A 401 -7.56 9.85 -51.20
CA GLY A 401 -6.86 10.29 -52.40
C GLY A 401 -6.38 11.76 -52.38
N TYR A 402 -6.50 12.46 -51.27
CA TYR A 402 -6.03 13.85 -51.14
C TYR A 402 -4.56 13.91 -50.73
N ARG A 403 -3.82 14.83 -51.27
CA ARG A 403 -2.47 15.17 -50.80
C ARG A 403 -2.56 16.25 -49.74
N VAL A 404 -2.14 15.94 -48.50
CA VAL A 404 -2.28 16.84 -47.36
C VAL A 404 -0.92 17.45 -47.01
N MET A 405 -0.84 18.77 -46.96
CA MET A 405 0.28 19.52 -46.40
C MET A 405 -0.17 20.20 -45.14
N LEU A 406 0.59 19.99 -44.02
CA LEU A 406 0.33 20.65 -42.74
C LEU A 406 1.23 21.87 -42.62
N ASP A 407 0.61 23.05 -42.61
CA ASP A 407 1.30 24.29 -42.32
C ASP A 407 0.99 24.69 -40.87
N LYS A 408 2.02 24.87 -40.05
CA LYS A 408 1.85 25.32 -38.68
C LYS A 408 2.06 26.83 -38.67
N PRO A 409 1.05 27.65 -38.36
CA PRO A 409 1.28 29.09 -38.24
C PRO A 409 2.35 29.31 -37.15
N ALA A 410 3.28 30.21 -37.44
CA ALA A 410 4.29 30.66 -36.48
C ALA A 410 3.58 31.22 -35.24
N ALA A 411 3.97 30.73 -34.03
CA ALA A 411 3.39 31.15 -32.78
C ALA A 411 3.80 32.58 -32.41
#